data_a0e50e0ff1cd84b26b35717b2c3fc834
#
_entry.id   a0e50e0ff1cd84b26b35717b2c3fc834
#
_cell.length_a   1.000
_cell.length_b   1.000
_cell.length_c   1.000
_cell.angle_alpha   90.00
_cell.angle_beta   90.00
_cell.angle_gamma   90.00
#
_symmetry.space_group_name_H-M   'P 1'
#
loop_
_entity.id
_entity.type
_entity.pdbx_description
1 polymer ?
#
loop_
_entity_poly.entity_id
_entity_poly.type
_entity_poly.pdbx_seq_one_letter_code
_entity_poly.pdbx_strand_id
1 'polypeptide(L)'
;MIMAGKVVNPFLISTAVSLAAFMEILDTTIVTVALSHIAGSLGSGTDESTWVLTSYLVSNGIILPLSGWLAAFMGRKRFFIFCILGFTGASFLCGIATSLPMLIICRLLQGLAGGGLQPSQQAIIKDSFPPEKLGMAFAITGITTVIAPILGPTLGGYITDSYSWRWIFFINVPIGFLAVFLVKVLVSDPPSAQKRQVASIDYIGLGLVALGLGALQIVLDKGQQEDWFDSTFIMLFAGIAACGIITAICWIIRQKNPIVKLSLFRLPSFSMPCIMLFFVGFALYSSSALLPMLVQTNFGYDATLAGLVLSPAGVIVMLMMPIVGKLVTKVQAKYLIAIGMLLNAFGMWLTGMVTPQTDYETFVIMRVFQTIGLPFLFIPASTLAFSKIAPADSSNASAIVSLMRNLGGSVGIAIVMNKLVHSEQIEQANLVQHLTVDNFGYKTAIADYMQAAINSGIPALQAPISAMGHIYQELIHQADILAFHDTYDFVAVVLLTLAISALFMPGNKLKKAD
;
A
#
# COMPACT_ATOMS: atom_id res chain seq x y z
N MET A 1 20.98 20.92 11.51
CA MET A 1 22.02 20.46 10.57
C MET A 1 22.74 21.67 10.01
N ILE A 2 24.06 21.77 10.12
CA ILE A 2 24.83 22.94 9.69
C ILE A 2 25.43 22.65 8.30
N MET A 3 24.95 23.34 7.26
CA MET A 3 25.57 23.35 5.94
C MET A 3 26.47 24.58 5.82
N ALA A 4 27.76 24.40 5.64
CA ALA A 4 28.73 25.50 5.37
C ALA A 4 28.42 26.78 6.19
N GLY A 5 28.13 26.65 7.50
CA GLY A 5 27.77 27.77 8.36
C GLY A 5 26.34 28.27 8.34
N LYS A 6 25.42 27.67 7.54
CA LYS A 6 23.98 28.01 7.53
C LYS A 6 23.13 26.88 8.12
N VAL A 7 22.28 27.20 9.08
CA VAL A 7 21.26 26.29 9.62
C VAL A 7 20.12 26.17 8.59
N VAL A 8 20.03 25.02 7.90
CA VAL A 8 18.92 24.75 6.97
C VAL A 8 17.68 24.38 7.78
N ASN A 9 16.52 24.95 7.42
CA ASN A 9 15.25 24.65 8.06
C ASN A 9 14.89 23.16 7.87
N PRO A 10 14.69 22.38 8.94
CA PRO A 10 14.34 20.95 8.85
C PRO A 10 13.08 20.66 8.03
N PHE A 11 12.11 21.58 8.02
CA PHE A 11 10.89 21.43 7.23
C PHE A 11 11.17 21.45 5.73
N LEU A 12 12.09 22.29 5.25
CA LEU A 12 12.51 22.30 3.83
C LEU A 12 13.22 20.99 3.45
N ILE A 13 14.05 20.46 4.34
CA ILE A 13 14.67 19.14 4.13
C ILE A 13 13.60 18.07 4.00
N SER A 14 12.62 18.05 4.92
CA SER A 14 11.51 17.09 4.91
C SER A 14 10.72 17.17 3.63
N THR A 15 10.35 18.36 3.17
CA THR A 15 9.61 18.53 1.91
C THR A 15 10.42 18.01 0.72
N ALA A 16 11.72 18.30 0.66
CA ALA A 16 12.58 17.86 -0.44
C ALA A 16 12.69 16.33 -0.52
N VAL A 17 12.87 15.66 0.62
CA VAL A 17 12.97 14.19 0.62
C VAL A 17 11.61 13.51 0.48
N SER A 18 10.53 14.16 0.95
CA SER A 18 9.16 13.67 0.81
C SER A 18 8.67 13.70 -0.62
N LEU A 19 9.14 14.63 -1.44
CA LEU A 19 8.81 14.69 -2.86
C LEU A 19 9.24 13.42 -3.62
N ALA A 20 10.43 12.89 -3.32
CA ALA A 20 10.92 11.65 -3.94
C ALA A 20 10.13 10.42 -3.48
N ALA A 21 9.80 10.32 -2.20
CA ALA A 21 8.99 9.21 -1.69
C ALA A 21 7.52 9.31 -2.15
N PHE A 22 6.99 10.53 -2.31
CA PHE A 22 5.67 10.74 -2.90
C PHE A 22 5.61 10.22 -4.34
N MET A 23 6.60 10.57 -5.15
CA MET A 23 6.73 10.10 -6.53
C MET A 23 6.73 8.57 -6.60
N GLU A 24 7.48 7.89 -5.73
CA GLU A 24 7.57 6.43 -5.68
C GLU A 24 6.24 5.78 -5.29
N ILE A 25 5.57 6.29 -4.26
CA ILE A 25 4.29 5.72 -3.81
C ILE A 25 3.18 6.00 -4.82
N LEU A 26 3.17 7.19 -5.41
CA LEU A 26 2.24 7.56 -6.46
C LEU A 26 2.37 6.64 -7.68
N ASP A 27 3.62 6.39 -8.14
CA ASP A 27 3.91 5.51 -9.28
C ASP A 27 3.33 4.10 -9.09
N THR A 28 3.41 3.57 -7.87
CA THR A 28 2.87 2.24 -7.55
C THR A 28 1.36 2.18 -7.72
N THR A 29 0.66 3.22 -7.29
CA THR A 29 -0.82 3.25 -7.27
C THR A 29 -1.43 3.78 -8.57
N ILE A 30 -0.72 4.62 -9.30
CA ILE A 30 -1.18 5.15 -10.59
C ILE A 30 -1.22 4.06 -11.67
N VAL A 31 -0.26 3.11 -11.63
CA VAL A 31 -0.17 2.02 -12.61
C VAL A 31 -1.33 1.02 -12.48
N THR A 32 -1.90 0.83 -11.29
CA THR A 32 -3.01 -0.11 -11.10
C THR A 32 -4.22 0.20 -11.98
N VAL A 33 -4.51 1.48 -12.19
CA VAL A 33 -5.65 1.94 -13.01
C VAL A 33 -5.35 1.87 -14.51
N ALA A 34 -4.06 1.90 -14.87
CA ALA A 34 -3.63 1.89 -16.26
C ALA A 34 -3.46 0.49 -16.88
N LEU A 35 -3.59 -0.59 -16.08
CA LEU A 35 -3.27 -1.96 -16.51
C LEU A 35 -4.07 -2.40 -17.74
N SER A 36 -5.37 -2.12 -17.80
CA SER A 36 -6.22 -2.46 -18.94
C SER A 36 -5.80 -1.75 -20.23
N HIS A 37 -5.43 -0.47 -20.13
CA HIS A 37 -4.91 0.32 -21.26
C HIS A 37 -3.53 -0.16 -21.71
N ILE A 38 -2.67 -0.56 -20.76
CA ILE A 38 -1.35 -1.16 -21.05
C ILE A 38 -1.54 -2.48 -21.79
N ALA A 39 -2.41 -3.37 -21.30
CA ALA A 39 -2.73 -4.65 -21.91
C ALA A 39 -3.20 -4.47 -23.35
N GLY A 40 -4.22 -3.63 -23.57
CA GLY A 40 -4.76 -3.35 -24.90
C GLY A 40 -3.73 -2.72 -25.84
N SER A 41 -2.92 -1.75 -25.34
CA SER A 41 -1.91 -1.05 -26.16
C SER A 41 -0.72 -1.92 -26.56
N LEU A 42 -0.33 -2.89 -25.72
CA LEU A 42 0.80 -3.78 -25.96
C LEU A 42 0.39 -5.15 -26.54
N GLY A 43 -0.93 -5.37 -26.77
CA GLY A 43 -1.45 -6.62 -27.33
C GLY A 43 -1.26 -7.82 -26.42
N SER A 44 -1.36 -7.63 -25.10
CA SER A 44 -1.20 -8.65 -24.08
C SER A 44 -2.51 -8.95 -23.36
N GLY A 45 -2.61 -10.10 -22.72
CA GLY A 45 -3.72 -10.41 -21.82
C GLY A 45 -3.72 -9.54 -20.56
N THR A 46 -4.90 -9.36 -19.96
CA THR A 46 -5.02 -8.64 -18.68
C THR A 46 -4.21 -9.29 -17.57
N ASP A 47 -4.23 -10.62 -17.49
CA ASP A 47 -3.46 -11.39 -16.51
C ASP A 47 -1.96 -11.24 -16.67
N GLU A 48 -1.48 -11.21 -17.93
CA GLU A 48 -0.08 -10.95 -18.23
C GLU A 48 0.35 -9.55 -17.84
N SER A 49 -0.53 -8.55 -18.04
CA SER A 49 -0.24 -7.15 -17.73
C SER A 49 -0.04 -6.91 -16.23
N THR A 50 -0.59 -7.74 -15.35
CA THR A 50 -0.38 -7.64 -13.90
C THR A 50 1.09 -7.81 -13.49
N TRP A 51 1.91 -8.49 -14.32
CA TRP A 51 3.35 -8.58 -14.11
C TRP A 51 4.07 -7.23 -14.10
N VAL A 52 3.47 -6.19 -14.68
CA VAL A 52 3.97 -4.81 -14.61
C VAL A 52 4.00 -4.32 -13.15
N LEU A 53 3.00 -4.68 -12.35
CA LEU A 53 2.97 -4.36 -10.91
C LEU A 53 3.84 -5.32 -10.11
N THR A 54 3.65 -6.63 -10.32
CA THR A 54 4.34 -7.68 -9.57
C THR A 54 5.86 -7.53 -9.67
N SER A 55 6.41 -7.30 -10.87
CA SER A 55 7.85 -7.12 -11.07
C SER A 55 8.42 -5.93 -10.29
N TYR A 56 7.70 -4.83 -10.24
CA TYR A 56 8.07 -3.67 -9.44
C TYR A 56 8.03 -3.99 -7.93
N LEU A 57 6.93 -4.57 -7.44
CA LEU A 57 6.74 -4.89 -6.02
C LEU A 57 7.78 -5.89 -5.51
N VAL A 58 8.08 -6.92 -6.31
CA VAL A 58 9.12 -7.91 -5.99
C VAL A 58 10.48 -7.25 -5.85
N SER A 59 10.91 -6.48 -6.85
CA SER A 59 12.21 -5.83 -6.84
C SER A 59 12.32 -4.74 -5.75
N ASN A 60 11.26 -3.98 -5.51
CA ASN A 60 11.15 -3.02 -4.42
C ASN A 60 11.26 -3.73 -3.06
N GLY A 61 10.50 -4.82 -2.85
CA GLY A 61 10.51 -5.63 -1.64
C GLY A 61 11.89 -6.24 -1.31
N ILE A 62 12.67 -6.60 -2.32
CA ILE A 62 14.05 -7.07 -2.16
C ILE A 62 14.98 -5.98 -1.64
N ILE A 63 14.89 -4.77 -2.20
CA ILE A 63 15.79 -3.65 -1.84
C ILE A 63 15.42 -3.00 -0.52
N LEU A 64 14.16 -3.00 -0.13
CA LEU A 64 13.69 -2.38 1.11
C LEU A 64 14.55 -2.74 2.34
N PRO A 65 14.72 -4.01 2.73
CA PRO A 65 15.52 -4.36 3.90
C PRO A 65 17.01 -4.09 3.71
N LEU A 66 17.50 -4.07 2.46
CA LEU A 66 18.89 -3.84 2.11
C LEU A 66 19.25 -2.35 2.12
N SER A 67 18.26 -1.47 1.97
CA SER A 67 18.45 -0.02 1.86
C SER A 67 19.18 0.58 3.05
N GLY A 68 18.99 0.05 4.25
CA GLY A 68 19.69 0.50 5.45
C GLY A 68 21.19 0.25 5.37
N TRP A 69 21.60 -0.92 4.89
CA TRP A 69 22.99 -1.29 4.66
C TRP A 69 23.60 -0.50 3.48
N LEU A 70 22.90 -0.40 2.36
CA LEU A 70 23.32 0.38 1.18
C LEU A 70 23.56 1.86 1.55
N ALA A 71 22.66 2.45 2.33
CA ALA A 71 22.81 3.81 2.82
C ALA A 71 24.03 4.00 3.75
N ALA A 72 24.37 2.98 4.55
CA ALA A 72 25.56 3.00 5.39
C ALA A 72 26.85 2.84 4.56
N PHE A 73 26.83 2.05 3.49
CA PHE A 73 27.95 1.79 2.60
C PHE A 73 28.27 2.99 1.69
N MET A 74 27.27 3.53 0.98
CA MET A 74 27.44 4.60 0.00
C MET A 74 27.46 6.00 0.63
N GLY A 75 26.94 6.14 1.86
CA GLY A 75 26.54 7.41 2.46
C GLY A 75 25.09 7.72 2.13
N ARG A 76 24.33 8.20 3.12
CA ARG A 76 22.86 8.32 3.03
C ARG A 76 22.39 9.24 1.91
N LYS A 77 23.00 10.44 1.80
CA LYS A 77 22.66 11.41 0.75
C LYS A 77 22.97 10.86 -0.66
N ARG A 78 24.14 10.23 -0.82
CA ARG A 78 24.55 9.69 -2.13
C ARG A 78 23.66 8.54 -2.55
N PHE A 79 23.36 7.62 -1.63
CA PHE A 79 22.43 6.52 -1.88
C PHE A 79 21.04 7.03 -2.27
N PHE A 80 20.52 8.02 -1.55
CA PHE A 80 19.21 8.59 -1.85
C PHE A 80 19.15 9.25 -3.24
N ILE A 81 20.18 10.03 -3.61
CA ILE A 81 20.29 10.62 -4.95
C ILE A 81 20.39 9.52 -6.03
N PHE A 82 21.16 8.46 -5.77
CA PHE A 82 21.25 7.32 -6.68
C PHE A 82 19.89 6.65 -6.88
N CYS A 83 19.13 6.44 -5.82
CA CYS A 83 17.76 5.90 -5.88
C CYS A 83 16.83 6.80 -6.70
N ILE A 84 16.85 8.13 -6.49
CA ILE A 84 16.01 9.06 -7.26
C ILE A 84 16.36 9.01 -8.74
N LEU A 85 17.64 9.07 -9.08
CA LEU A 85 18.10 9.07 -10.48
C LEU A 85 17.79 7.73 -11.16
N GLY A 86 18.04 6.61 -10.47
CA GLY A 86 17.74 5.27 -10.97
C GLY A 86 16.24 5.07 -11.22
N PHE A 87 15.41 5.48 -10.25
CA PHE A 87 13.95 5.43 -10.37
C PHE A 87 13.46 6.29 -11.53
N THR A 88 13.93 7.53 -11.62
CA THR A 88 13.55 8.47 -12.68
C THR A 88 13.95 7.98 -14.07
N GLY A 89 15.18 7.45 -14.21
CA GLY A 89 15.68 6.90 -15.46
C GLY A 89 14.91 5.63 -15.88
N ALA A 90 14.64 4.72 -14.94
CA ALA A 90 13.84 3.53 -15.21
C ALA A 90 12.39 3.89 -15.54
N SER A 91 11.81 4.91 -14.88
CA SER A 91 10.48 5.42 -15.21
C SER A 91 10.41 5.96 -16.63
N PHE A 92 11.42 6.73 -17.06
CA PHE A 92 11.51 7.17 -18.46
C PHE A 92 11.55 5.97 -19.42
N LEU A 93 12.32 4.93 -19.12
CA LEU A 93 12.37 3.70 -19.92
C LEU A 93 11.03 2.98 -19.97
N CYS A 94 10.28 2.94 -18.85
CA CYS A 94 8.90 2.42 -18.83
C CYS A 94 7.99 3.18 -19.80
N GLY A 95 8.08 4.52 -19.83
CA GLY A 95 7.26 5.36 -20.71
C GLY A 95 7.51 5.14 -22.21
N ILE A 96 8.72 4.74 -22.60
CA ILE A 96 9.07 4.43 -23.98
C ILE A 96 8.98 2.95 -24.34
N ALA A 97 8.51 2.09 -23.43
CA ALA A 97 8.40 0.65 -23.67
C ALA A 97 7.46 0.34 -24.84
N THR A 98 7.89 -0.55 -25.73
CA THR A 98 7.16 -0.97 -26.93
C THR A 98 6.60 -2.38 -26.84
N SER A 99 6.95 -3.12 -25.79
CA SER A 99 6.45 -4.48 -25.52
C SER A 99 6.29 -4.72 -24.03
N LEU A 100 5.43 -5.68 -23.67
CA LEU A 100 5.21 -6.05 -22.26
C LEU A 100 6.50 -6.58 -21.59
N PRO A 101 7.32 -7.46 -22.19
CA PRO A 101 8.58 -7.89 -21.58
C PRO A 101 9.56 -6.73 -21.32
N MET A 102 9.65 -5.76 -22.24
CA MET A 102 10.48 -4.56 -22.05
C MET A 102 9.97 -3.75 -20.85
N LEU A 103 8.66 -3.56 -20.74
CA LEU A 103 8.05 -2.82 -19.63
C LEU A 103 8.32 -3.54 -18.30
N ILE A 104 8.17 -4.86 -18.23
CA ILE A 104 8.46 -5.67 -17.04
C ILE A 104 9.93 -5.51 -16.59
N ILE A 105 10.88 -5.59 -17.52
CA ILE A 105 12.30 -5.38 -17.20
C ILE A 105 12.56 -3.96 -16.68
N CYS A 106 11.96 -2.95 -17.30
CA CYS A 106 12.09 -1.57 -16.84
C CYS A 106 11.47 -1.38 -15.45
N ARG A 107 10.35 -2.05 -15.15
CA ARG A 107 9.70 -2.05 -13.83
C ARG A 107 10.56 -2.74 -12.77
N LEU A 108 11.24 -3.85 -13.09
CA LEU A 108 12.22 -4.47 -12.20
C LEU A 108 13.33 -3.47 -11.83
N LEU A 109 13.91 -2.77 -12.82
CA LEU A 109 14.94 -1.76 -12.58
C LEU A 109 14.41 -0.59 -11.75
N GLN A 110 13.19 -0.15 -12.02
CA GLN A 110 12.53 0.93 -11.29
C GLN A 110 12.28 0.55 -9.82
N GLY A 111 11.82 -0.68 -9.55
CA GLY A 111 11.62 -1.17 -8.18
C GLY A 111 12.93 -1.34 -7.42
N LEU A 112 14.02 -1.82 -8.04
CA LEU A 112 15.34 -1.87 -7.41
C LEU A 112 15.83 -0.48 -6.99
N ALA A 113 15.57 0.56 -7.77
CA ALA A 113 15.92 1.93 -7.39
C ALA A 113 14.93 2.51 -6.37
N GLY A 114 13.63 2.23 -6.51
CA GLY A 114 12.53 2.74 -5.67
C GLY A 114 12.61 2.28 -4.22
N GLY A 115 12.97 1.01 -3.96
CA GLY A 115 12.96 0.42 -2.62
C GLY A 115 13.87 1.13 -1.59
N GLY A 116 14.77 1.99 -2.02
CA GLY A 116 15.59 2.83 -1.14
C GLY A 116 14.98 4.18 -0.79
N LEU A 117 13.93 4.63 -1.47
CA LEU A 117 13.42 6.01 -1.34
C LEU A 117 12.72 6.24 -0.01
N GLN A 118 11.74 5.43 0.36
CA GLN A 118 10.99 5.59 1.62
C GLN A 118 11.86 5.41 2.87
N PRO A 119 12.70 4.36 2.99
CA PRO A 119 13.58 4.21 4.13
C PRO A 119 14.57 5.37 4.29
N SER A 120 15.14 5.86 3.18
CA SER A 120 16.07 6.97 3.20
C SER A 120 15.38 8.29 3.59
N GLN A 121 14.18 8.55 3.09
CA GLN A 121 13.34 9.67 3.51
C GLN A 121 13.14 9.66 5.02
N GLN A 122 12.65 8.56 5.59
CA GLN A 122 12.38 8.46 7.03
C GLN A 122 13.64 8.64 7.87
N ALA A 123 14.78 8.07 7.45
CA ALA A 123 16.04 8.21 8.15
C ALA A 123 16.55 9.65 8.12
N ILE A 124 16.49 10.33 6.98
CA ILE A 124 16.90 11.73 6.83
C ILE A 124 16.01 12.65 7.68
N ILE A 125 14.69 12.44 7.64
CA ILE A 125 13.74 13.23 8.43
C ILE A 125 14.00 13.03 9.92
N LYS A 126 14.14 11.78 10.39
CA LYS A 126 14.41 11.47 11.80
C LYS A 126 15.66 12.18 12.30
N ASP A 127 16.73 12.21 11.51
CA ASP A 127 18.00 12.84 11.92
C ASP A 127 18.03 14.37 11.74
N SER A 128 17.05 14.92 11.02
CA SER A 128 16.93 16.37 10.80
C SER A 128 16.17 17.10 11.91
N PHE A 129 15.36 16.37 12.69
CA PHE A 129 14.53 16.95 13.74
C PHE A 129 14.99 16.54 15.15
N PRO A 130 14.85 17.44 16.14
CA PRO A 130 15.05 17.07 17.53
C PRO A 130 13.94 16.10 18.01
N PRO A 131 14.22 15.28 19.05
CA PRO A 131 13.28 14.26 19.54
C PRO A 131 11.87 14.80 19.86
N GLU A 132 11.77 16.04 20.34
CA GLU A 132 10.52 16.70 20.71
C GLU A 132 9.63 17.01 19.50
N LYS A 133 10.21 17.13 18.31
CA LYS A 133 9.51 17.48 17.07
C LYS A 133 9.33 16.27 16.13
N LEU A 134 9.69 15.07 16.56
CA LEU A 134 9.56 13.86 15.72
C LEU A 134 8.11 13.60 15.28
N GLY A 135 7.12 13.86 16.14
CA GLY A 135 5.72 13.74 15.75
C GLY A 135 5.34 14.60 14.55
N MET A 136 5.81 15.85 14.52
CA MET A 136 5.59 16.76 13.38
C MET A 136 6.40 16.32 12.15
N ALA A 137 7.60 15.80 12.36
CA ALA A 137 8.45 15.26 11.30
C ALA A 137 7.77 14.07 10.60
N PHE A 138 7.22 13.12 11.38
CA PHE A 138 6.48 11.99 10.84
C PHE A 138 5.10 12.36 10.30
N ALA A 139 4.51 13.48 10.72
CA ALA A 139 3.31 14.01 10.07
C ALA A 139 3.58 14.35 8.59
N ILE A 140 4.73 14.95 8.26
CA ILE A 140 5.12 15.23 6.86
C ILE A 140 5.33 13.94 6.08
N THR A 141 6.01 12.95 6.68
CA THR A 141 6.15 11.62 6.06
C THR A 141 4.80 10.95 5.84
N GLY A 142 3.90 11.05 6.82
CA GLY A 142 2.56 10.49 6.76
C GLY A 142 1.71 11.11 5.65
N ILE A 143 1.80 12.42 5.42
CA ILE A 143 1.16 13.10 4.30
C ILE A 143 1.52 12.39 2.98
N THR A 144 2.81 12.18 2.75
CA THR A 144 3.30 11.51 1.54
C THR A 144 2.78 10.07 1.43
N THR A 145 2.88 9.32 2.53
CA THR A 145 2.56 7.89 2.57
C THR A 145 1.06 7.61 2.39
N VAL A 146 0.20 8.50 2.90
CA VAL A 146 -1.26 8.27 2.89
C VAL A 146 -1.94 8.96 1.71
N ILE A 147 -1.45 10.14 1.29
CA ILE A 147 -2.09 10.89 0.19
C ILE A 147 -1.71 10.33 -1.18
N ALA A 148 -0.47 9.87 -1.37
CA ALA A 148 -0.06 9.34 -2.66
C ALA A 148 -0.94 8.17 -3.15
N PRO A 149 -1.28 7.15 -2.32
CA PRO A 149 -2.21 6.10 -2.72
C PRO A 149 -3.63 6.60 -3.00
N ILE A 150 -4.06 7.68 -2.37
CA ILE A 150 -5.39 8.26 -2.58
C ILE A 150 -5.46 9.01 -3.91
N LEU A 151 -4.40 9.76 -4.24
CA LEU A 151 -4.34 10.53 -5.48
C LEU A 151 -3.99 9.68 -6.71
N GLY A 152 -3.32 8.54 -6.51
CA GLY A 152 -2.87 7.68 -7.60
C GLY A 152 -3.96 7.29 -8.57
N PRO A 153 -5.06 6.66 -8.12
CA PRO A 153 -6.16 6.28 -9.00
C PRO A 153 -6.79 7.47 -9.75
N THR A 154 -7.01 8.59 -9.07
CA THR A 154 -7.60 9.80 -9.69
C THR A 154 -6.72 10.37 -10.79
N LEU A 155 -5.43 10.56 -10.50
CA LEU A 155 -4.47 11.08 -11.49
C LEU A 155 -4.22 10.06 -12.60
N GLY A 156 -4.17 8.77 -12.24
CA GLY A 156 -3.97 7.67 -13.19
C GLY A 156 -5.10 7.56 -14.18
N GLY A 157 -6.34 7.53 -13.71
CA GLY A 157 -7.53 7.50 -14.55
C GLY A 157 -7.55 8.70 -15.50
N TYR A 158 -7.45 9.92 -14.97
CA TYR A 158 -7.45 11.13 -15.79
C TYR A 158 -6.35 11.15 -16.86
N ILE A 159 -5.11 10.81 -16.49
CA ILE A 159 -3.98 10.79 -17.43
C ILE A 159 -4.17 9.71 -18.49
N THR A 160 -4.66 8.54 -18.11
CA THR A 160 -4.80 7.41 -19.02
C THR A 160 -5.95 7.61 -19.99
N ASP A 161 -7.08 8.13 -19.51
CA ASP A 161 -8.27 8.38 -20.33
C ASP A 161 -8.09 9.59 -21.25
N SER A 162 -7.43 10.67 -20.76
CA SER A 162 -7.30 11.93 -21.50
C SER A 162 -6.09 11.98 -22.45
N TYR A 163 -5.04 11.21 -22.17
CA TYR A 163 -3.79 11.25 -22.95
C TYR A 163 -3.33 9.85 -23.35
N SER A 164 -2.39 9.26 -22.60
CA SER A 164 -1.85 7.93 -22.82
C SER A 164 -1.29 7.38 -21.51
N TRP A 165 -1.43 6.07 -21.29
CA TRP A 165 -0.83 5.39 -20.14
C TRP A 165 0.67 5.66 -19.97
N ARG A 166 1.40 5.98 -21.04
CA ARG A 166 2.84 6.29 -20.98
C ARG A 166 3.15 7.52 -20.12
N TRP A 167 2.23 8.47 -20.03
CA TRP A 167 2.42 9.68 -19.25
C TRP A 167 2.43 9.45 -17.74
N ILE A 168 1.84 8.33 -17.26
CA ILE A 168 1.95 7.97 -15.84
C ILE A 168 3.41 7.74 -15.41
N PHE A 169 4.27 7.33 -16.35
CA PHE A 169 5.70 7.17 -16.12
C PHE A 169 6.47 8.46 -16.37
N PHE A 170 6.13 9.21 -17.40
CA PHE A 170 6.83 10.46 -17.74
C PHE A 170 6.65 11.55 -16.69
N ILE A 171 5.54 11.59 -15.95
CA ILE A 171 5.32 12.55 -14.87
C ILE A 171 6.40 12.47 -13.78
N ASN A 172 7.01 11.30 -13.59
CA ASN A 172 8.08 11.09 -12.63
C ASN A 172 9.39 11.78 -13.03
N VAL A 173 9.58 12.06 -14.30
CA VAL A 173 10.86 12.61 -14.82
C VAL A 173 11.10 14.03 -14.30
N PRO A 174 10.22 15.02 -14.52
CA PRO A 174 10.42 16.37 -13.99
C PRO A 174 10.44 16.39 -12.46
N ILE A 175 9.61 15.58 -11.79
CA ILE A 175 9.56 15.49 -10.32
C ILE A 175 10.88 14.93 -9.78
N GLY A 176 11.43 13.90 -10.41
CA GLY A 176 12.70 13.29 -10.02
C GLY A 176 13.89 14.25 -10.17
N PHE A 177 13.99 14.99 -11.26
CA PHE A 177 15.04 16.01 -11.42
C PHE A 177 14.92 17.12 -10.37
N LEU A 178 13.71 17.59 -10.09
CA LEU A 178 13.46 18.58 -9.03
C LEU A 178 13.89 18.02 -7.66
N ALA A 179 13.51 16.78 -7.35
CA ALA A 179 13.88 16.11 -6.09
C ALA A 179 15.42 15.99 -5.96
N VAL A 180 16.12 15.57 -7.02
CA VAL A 180 17.60 15.52 -7.01
C VAL A 180 18.21 16.89 -6.74
N PHE A 181 17.70 17.93 -7.40
CA PHE A 181 18.18 19.30 -7.20
C PHE A 181 18.00 19.74 -5.74
N LEU A 182 16.79 19.60 -5.20
CA LEU A 182 16.47 19.97 -3.82
C LEU A 182 17.30 19.17 -2.81
N VAL A 183 17.46 17.87 -3.00
CA VAL A 183 18.25 17.01 -2.12
C VAL A 183 19.74 17.38 -2.16
N LYS A 184 20.29 17.69 -3.35
CA LYS A 184 21.68 18.16 -3.48
C LYS A 184 21.93 19.44 -2.69
N VAL A 185 20.98 20.37 -2.73
CA VAL A 185 21.11 21.70 -2.11
C VAL A 185 20.82 21.66 -0.60
N LEU A 186 19.78 20.94 -0.17
CA LEU A 186 19.24 21.05 1.19
C LEU A 186 19.72 19.95 2.14
N VAL A 187 20.04 18.75 1.62
CA VAL A 187 20.41 17.61 2.46
C VAL A 187 21.93 17.52 2.62
N SER A 188 22.38 17.28 3.84
CA SER A 188 23.78 16.95 4.15
C SER A 188 23.84 15.71 5.05
N ASP A 189 24.87 14.88 4.88
CA ASP A 189 25.07 13.72 5.73
C ASP A 189 25.51 14.16 7.12
N PRO A 190 24.88 13.69 8.22
CA PRO A 190 25.37 13.93 9.56
C PRO A 190 26.72 13.22 9.77
N PRO A 191 27.59 13.71 10.68
CA PRO A 191 28.90 13.08 10.97
C PRO A 191 28.77 11.59 11.34
N SER A 192 27.68 11.20 11.99
CA SER A 192 27.37 9.80 12.35
C SER A 192 27.04 8.89 11.17
N ALA A 193 26.68 9.46 10.01
CA ALA A 193 26.37 8.74 8.78
C ALA A 193 27.53 8.76 7.75
N GLN A 194 28.67 9.37 8.11
CA GLN A 194 29.87 9.31 7.26
C GLN A 194 30.41 7.88 7.26
N LYS A 195 30.83 7.45 6.06
CA LYS A 195 31.33 6.12 5.71
C LYS A 195 31.75 5.26 6.90
N ARG A 196 30.91 4.35 7.36
CA ARG A 196 31.41 3.20 8.11
C ARG A 196 32.29 2.40 7.15
N GLN A 197 33.48 2.03 7.56
CA GLN A 197 34.22 0.97 6.89
C GLN A 197 33.38 -0.31 7.06
N VAL A 198 32.58 -0.63 6.05
CA VAL A 198 31.81 -1.86 6.01
C VAL A 198 32.82 -2.95 5.69
N ALA A 199 33.15 -3.75 6.69
CA ALA A 199 34.29 -4.67 6.66
C ALA A 199 34.17 -5.78 5.60
N SER A 200 32.99 -6.16 5.17
CA SER A 200 32.72 -7.10 4.07
C SER A 200 31.25 -7.10 3.69
N ILE A 201 30.96 -7.35 2.43
CA ILE A 201 29.58 -7.54 1.94
C ILE A 201 29.14 -8.96 2.28
N ASP A 202 28.02 -9.09 2.99
CA ASP A 202 27.38 -10.38 3.25
C ASP A 202 26.52 -10.79 2.02
N TYR A 203 27.19 -11.32 0.98
CA TYR A 203 26.52 -11.75 -0.26
C TYR A 203 25.53 -12.89 -0.02
N ILE A 204 25.79 -13.75 0.97
CA ILE A 204 24.90 -14.88 1.30
C ILE A 204 23.63 -14.36 1.94
N GLY A 205 23.75 -13.51 2.97
CA GLY A 205 22.58 -12.88 3.59
C GLY A 205 21.76 -12.06 2.60
N LEU A 206 22.42 -11.34 1.68
CA LEU A 206 21.77 -10.60 0.60
C LEU A 206 20.97 -11.52 -0.31
N GLY A 207 21.57 -12.61 -0.79
CA GLY A 207 20.90 -13.57 -1.68
C GLY A 207 19.72 -14.26 -1.00
N LEU A 208 19.86 -14.67 0.27
CA LEU A 208 18.81 -15.34 1.03
C LEU A 208 17.60 -14.41 1.30
N VAL A 209 17.86 -13.14 1.68
CA VAL A 209 16.81 -12.14 1.88
C VAL A 209 16.10 -11.83 0.55
N ALA A 210 16.86 -11.65 -0.53
CA ALA A 210 16.30 -11.39 -1.85
C ALA A 210 15.42 -12.54 -2.34
N LEU A 211 15.90 -13.77 -2.24
CA LEU A 211 15.14 -14.97 -2.60
C LEU A 211 13.87 -15.13 -1.75
N GLY A 212 14.01 -15.04 -0.43
CA GLY A 212 12.90 -15.26 0.49
C GLY A 212 11.79 -14.21 0.36
N LEU A 213 12.16 -12.93 0.36
CA LEU A 213 11.17 -11.83 0.25
C LEU A 213 10.63 -11.68 -1.16
N GLY A 214 11.46 -11.88 -2.19
CA GLY A 214 11.00 -11.84 -3.57
C GLY A 214 9.99 -12.95 -3.87
N ALA A 215 10.26 -14.18 -3.43
CA ALA A 215 9.34 -15.30 -3.57
C ALA A 215 8.04 -15.07 -2.74
N LEU A 216 8.15 -14.55 -1.51
CA LEU A 216 6.98 -14.19 -0.70
C LEU A 216 6.11 -13.15 -1.39
N GLN A 217 6.72 -12.13 -1.99
CA GLN A 217 5.97 -11.09 -2.70
C GLN A 217 5.22 -11.66 -3.91
N ILE A 218 5.82 -12.60 -4.67
CA ILE A 218 5.14 -13.29 -5.77
C ILE A 218 3.93 -14.08 -5.25
N VAL A 219 4.11 -14.85 -4.17
CA VAL A 219 3.00 -15.60 -3.56
C VAL A 219 1.85 -14.70 -3.13
N LEU A 220 2.15 -13.57 -2.48
CA LEU A 220 1.12 -12.63 -2.01
C LEU A 220 0.40 -11.92 -3.17
N ASP A 221 1.13 -11.60 -4.24
CA ASP A 221 0.59 -10.83 -5.35
C ASP A 221 -0.17 -11.71 -6.36
N LYS A 222 0.34 -12.91 -6.63
CA LYS A 222 -0.23 -13.85 -7.62
C LYS A 222 -1.11 -14.94 -7.01
N GLY A 223 -1.08 -15.11 -5.68
CA GLY A 223 -1.78 -16.21 -5.02
C GLY A 223 -3.24 -16.32 -5.40
N GLN A 224 -3.99 -15.20 -5.40
CA GLN A 224 -5.42 -15.19 -5.76
C GLN A 224 -5.66 -15.51 -7.24
N GLN A 225 -4.80 -15.05 -8.16
CA GLN A 225 -4.96 -15.27 -9.59
C GLN A 225 -4.62 -16.72 -10.00
N GLU A 226 -3.79 -17.38 -9.22
CA GLU A 226 -3.27 -18.74 -9.48
C GLU A 226 -3.87 -19.77 -8.53
N ASP A 227 -5.03 -19.52 -7.94
CA ASP A 227 -5.75 -20.42 -7.03
C ASP A 227 -4.92 -20.92 -5.84
N TRP A 228 -4.02 -20.07 -5.33
CA TRP A 228 -3.20 -20.33 -4.14
C TRP A 228 -2.45 -21.66 -4.18
N PHE A 229 -2.64 -22.51 -3.17
CA PHE A 229 -1.91 -23.77 -3.02
C PHE A 229 -2.38 -24.90 -3.94
N ASP A 230 -3.40 -24.68 -4.77
CA ASP A 230 -3.77 -25.62 -5.84
C ASP A 230 -2.84 -25.47 -7.06
N SER A 231 -2.16 -24.32 -7.18
CA SER A 231 -1.14 -24.08 -8.21
C SER A 231 0.22 -24.60 -7.80
N THR A 232 0.84 -25.42 -8.64
CA THR A 232 2.24 -25.87 -8.47
C THR A 232 3.22 -24.70 -8.47
N PHE A 233 2.92 -23.63 -9.24
CA PHE A 233 3.71 -22.41 -9.28
C PHE A 233 3.74 -21.74 -7.90
N ILE A 234 2.59 -21.51 -7.28
CA ILE A 234 2.49 -20.87 -5.95
C ILE A 234 3.12 -21.77 -4.87
N MET A 235 2.89 -23.09 -4.90
CA MET A 235 3.52 -24.03 -3.96
C MET A 235 5.05 -23.97 -4.02
N LEU A 236 5.63 -23.91 -5.24
CA LEU A 236 7.07 -23.79 -5.42
C LEU A 236 7.60 -22.48 -4.81
N PHE A 237 6.97 -21.34 -5.15
CA PHE A 237 7.40 -20.04 -4.62
C PHE A 237 7.16 -19.92 -3.12
N ALA A 238 6.09 -20.51 -2.56
CA ALA A 238 5.86 -20.57 -1.12
C ALA A 238 6.95 -21.39 -0.41
N GLY A 239 7.37 -22.51 -0.99
CA GLY A 239 8.51 -23.30 -0.50
C GLY A 239 9.82 -22.50 -0.53
N ILE A 240 10.12 -21.82 -1.63
CA ILE A 240 11.30 -20.94 -1.75
C ILE A 240 11.24 -19.79 -0.73
N ALA A 241 10.07 -19.17 -0.56
CA ALA A 241 9.86 -18.09 0.41
C ALA A 241 10.12 -18.57 1.85
N ALA A 242 9.50 -19.69 2.25
CA ALA A 242 9.66 -20.26 3.58
C ALA A 242 11.12 -20.64 3.86
N CYS A 243 11.75 -21.44 2.97
CA CYS A 243 13.14 -21.83 3.11
C CYS A 243 14.09 -20.64 3.08
N GLY A 244 13.87 -19.69 2.16
CA GLY A 244 14.68 -18.48 2.02
C GLY A 244 14.62 -17.59 3.26
N ILE A 245 13.43 -17.34 3.79
CA ILE A 245 13.24 -16.51 5.00
C ILE A 245 13.83 -17.19 6.25
N ILE A 246 13.55 -18.48 6.45
CA ILE A 246 14.08 -19.22 7.60
C ILE A 246 15.61 -19.24 7.57
N THR A 247 16.19 -19.59 6.43
CA THR A 247 17.67 -19.63 6.28
C THR A 247 18.28 -18.23 6.39
N ALA A 248 17.62 -17.19 5.85
CA ALA A 248 18.05 -15.80 6.02
C ALA A 248 18.06 -15.37 7.50
N ILE A 249 17.02 -15.67 8.26
CA ILE A 249 16.94 -15.37 9.70
C ILE A 249 18.05 -16.11 10.46
N CYS A 250 18.22 -17.42 10.22
CA CYS A 250 19.28 -18.23 10.85
C CYS A 250 20.67 -17.71 10.51
N TRP A 251 20.90 -17.28 9.28
CA TRP A 251 22.16 -16.71 8.83
C TRP A 251 22.44 -15.36 9.49
N ILE A 252 21.48 -14.44 9.43
CA ILE A 252 21.58 -13.07 9.95
C ILE A 252 21.86 -13.07 11.47
N ILE A 253 21.24 -13.96 12.24
CA ILE A 253 21.45 -14.06 13.69
C ILE A 253 22.90 -14.46 14.03
N ARG A 254 23.55 -15.23 13.16
CA ARG A 254 24.92 -15.71 13.36
C ARG A 254 25.98 -14.69 12.91
N GLN A 255 25.60 -13.66 12.14
CA GLN A 255 26.54 -12.69 11.59
C GLN A 255 26.88 -11.59 12.61
N LYS A 256 28.17 -11.21 12.67
CA LYS A 256 28.64 -10.08 13.49
C LYS A 256 28.16 -8.72 12.94
N ASN A 257 28.11 -8.59 11.61
CA ASN A 257 27.65 -7.37 10.92
C ASN A 257 26.54 -7.72 9.91
N PRO A 258 25.31 -8.03 10.39
CA PRO A 258 24.24 -8.45 9.50
C PRO A 258 23.75 -7.30 8.63
N ILE A 259 23.26 -7.63 7.42
CA ILE A 259 22.64 -6.66 6.50
C ILE A 259 21.39 -6.05 7.14
N VAL A 260 20.56 -6.88 7.78
CA VAL A 260 19.37 -6.45 8.51
C VAL A 260 19.60 -6.63 10.00
N LYS A 261 19.52 -5.55 10.76
CA LYS A 261 19.73 -5.59 12.22
C LYS A 261 18.49 -6.07 12.96
N LEU A 262 18.25 -7.40 12.96
CA LEU A 262 17.12 -8.01 13.69
C LEU A 262 17.21 -7.77 15.22
N SER A 263 18.40 -7.43 15.75
CA SER A 263 18.56 -7.08 17.16
C SER A 263 17.71 -5.88 17.61
N LEU A 264 17.28 -5.02 16.69
CA LEU A 264 16.36 -3.92 17.00
C LEU A 264 15.00 -4.41 17.51
N PHE A 265 14.54 -5.59 17.08
CA PHE A 265 13.31 -6.19 17.60
C PHE A 265 13.38 -6.62 19.07
N ARG A 266 14.58 -6.70 19.67
CA ARG A 266 14.72 -6.91 21.13
C ARG A 266 14.29 -5.71 21.96
N LEU A 267 14.14 -4.54 21.33
CA LEU A 267 13.64 -3.33 21.99
C LEU A 267 12.10 -3.29 21.89
N PRO A 268 11.35 -3.44 23.01
CA PRO A 268 9.88 -3.37 22.95
C PRO A 268 9.36 -2.03 22.40
N SER A 269 10.13 -0.95 22.59
CA SER A 269 9.82 0.37 22.03
C SER A 269 9.99 0.45 20.51
N PHE A 270 10.55 -0.56 19.86
CA PHE A 270 10.66 -0.69 18.41
C PHE A 270 9.77 -1.80 17.87
N SER A 271 9.77 -3.00 18.46
CA SER A 271 9.05 -4.17 17.97
C SER A 271 7.53 -3.96 17.91
N MET A 272 6.93 -3.48 19.01
CA MET A 272 5.48 -3.25 19.06
C MET A 272 5.00 -2.22 18.04
N PRO A 273 5.62 -1.01 17.94
CA PRO A 273 5.28 -0.07 16.88
C PRO A 273 5.49 -0.60 15.47
N CYS A 274 6.51 -1.44 15.22
CA CYS A 274 6.70 -2.07 13.91
C CYS A 274 5.54 -2.99 13.54
N ILE A 275 5.01 -3.77 14.50
CA ILE A 275 3.81 -4.58 14.30
C ILE A 275 2.61 -3.68 14.00
N MET A 276 2.44 -2.58 14.72
CA MET A 276 1.36 -1.63 14.42
C MET A 276 1.50 -1.02 13.02
N LEU A 277 2.72 -0.71 12.57
CA LEU A 277 2.97 -0.19 11.22
C LEU A 277 2.69 -1.24 10.13
N PHE A 278 2.86 -2.53 10.41
CA PHE A 278 2.38 -3.59 9.53
C PHE A 278 0.86 -3.50 9.35
N PHE A 279 0.10 -3.35 10.44
CA PHE A 279 -1.36 -3.21 10.36
C PHE A 279 -1.82 -1.85 9.81
N VAL A 280 -1.02 -0.80 9.91
CA VAL A 280 -1.26 0.45 9.16
C VAL A 280 -1.20 0.19 7.65
N GLY A 281 -0.20 -0.56 7.20
CA GLY A 281 -0.10 -1.00 5.81
C GLY A 281 -1.31 -1.85 5.41
N PHE A 282 -1.65 -2.84 6.23
CA PHE A 282 -2.83 -3.68 6.03
C PHE A 282 -4.10 -2.83 5.81
N ALA A 283 -4.44 -1.94 6.74
CA ALA A 283 -5.65 -1.12 6.66
C ALA A 283 -5.65 -0.16 5.46
N LEU A 284 -4.52 0.51 5.21
CA LEU A 284 -4.40 1.49 4.13
C LEU A 284 -4.58 0.85 2.75
N TYR A 285 -3.82 -0.22 2.48
CA TYR A 285 -3.81 -0.82 1.14
C TYR A 285 -5.05 -1.66 0.87
N SER A 286 -5.58 -2.39 1.88
CA SER A 286 -6.86 -3.12 1.75
C SER A 286 -8.01 -2.18 1.41
N SER A 287 -8.16 -1.08 2.16
CA SER A 287 -9.24 -0.11 1.89
C SER A 287 -9.07 0.62 0.55
N SER A 288 -7.82 0.85 0.14
CA SER A 288 -7.53 1.51 -1.13
C SER A 288 -7.73 0.59 -2.34
N ALA A 289 -7.74 -0.73 -2.16
CA ALA A 289 -8.06 -1.70 -3.20
C ALA A 289 -9.57 -2.00 -3.26
N LEU A 290 -10.20 -2.26 -2.11
CA LEU A 290 -11.60 -2.71 -2.07
C LEU A 290 -12.60 -1.64 -2.55
N LEU A 291 -12.46 -0.38 -2.10
CA LEU A 291 -13.49 0.63 -2.41
C LEU A 291 -13.55 1.00 -3.89
N PRO A 292 -12.45 1.27 -4.60
CA PRO A 292 -12.51 1.48 -6.05
C PRO A 292 -13.05 0.27 -6.81
N MET A 293 -12.70 -0.94 -6.38
CA MET A 293 -13.22 -2.16 -6.97
C MET A 293 -14.75 -2.24 -6.80
N LEU A 294 -15.25 -2.06 -5.58
CA LEU A 294 -16.69 -2.05 -5.29
C LEU A 294 -17.46 -1.08 -6.20
N VAL A 295 -17.01 0.19 -6.27
CA VAL A 295 -17.75 1.20 -7.05
C VAL A 295 -17.65 1.00 -8.56
N GLN A 296 -16.56 0.41 -9.06
CA GLN A 296 -16.39 0.11 -10.49
C GLN A 296 -17.18 -1.13 -10.90
N THR A 297 -17.14 -2.22 -10.12
CA THR A 297 -17.80 -3.48 -10.47
C THR A 297 -19.31 -3.42 -10.27
N ASN A 298 -19.77 -2.81 -9.16
CA ASN A 298 -21.18 -2.88 -8.75
C ASN A 298 -21.98 -1.61 -9.04
N PHE A 299 -21.32 -0.45 -9.18
CA PHE A 299 -22.01 0.83 -9.40
C PHE A 299 -21.70 1.46 -10.75
N GLY A 300 -20.90 0.78 -11.59
CA GLY A 300 -20.60 1.22 -12.96
C GLY A 300 -19.77 2.52 -13.02
N TYR A 301 -19.05 2.87 -11.96
CA TYR A 301 -18.19 4.05 -11.98
C TYR A 301 -16.96 3.79 -12.86
N ASP A 302 -16.59 4.79 -13.65
CA ASP A 302 -15.31 4.76 -14.36
C ASP A 302 -14.13 4.96 -13.38
N ALA A 303 -12.92 4.75 -13.86
CA ALA A 303 -11.71 4.88 -13.04
C ALA A 303 -11.53 6.30 -12.47
N THR A 304 -11.94 7.32 -13.23
CA THR A 304 -11.86 8.74 -12.83
C THR A 304 -12.82 9.02 -11.68
N LEU A 305 -14.07 8.59 -11.79
CA LEU A 305 -15.09 8.80 -10.76
C LEU A 305 -14.77 8.01 -9.49
N ALA A 306 -14.31 6.75 -9.63
CA ALA A 306 -13.82 5.95 -8.51
C ALA A 306 -12.66 6.63 -7.78
N GLY A 307 -11.72 7.24 -8.51
CA GLY A 307 -10.65 8.06 -7.95
C GLY A 307 -11.17 9.31 -7.23
N LEU A 308 -12.18 9.97 -7.77
CA LEU A 308 -12.81 11.14 -7.15
C LEU A 308 -13.53 10.81 -5.84
N VAL A 309 -14.07 9.60 -5.66
CA VAL A 309 -14.60 9.11 -4.37
C VAL A 309 -13.51 9.08 -3.31
N LEU A 310 -12.26 8.75 -3.68
CA LEU A 310 -11.14 8.64 -2.74
C LEU A 310 -10.55 10.01 -2.36
N SER A 311 -10.55 10.97 -3.28
CA SER A 311 -9.77 12.21 -3.18
C SER A 311 -10.15 13.12 -2.00
N PRO A 312 -11.44 13.36 -1.64
CA PRO A 312 -11.81 14.22 -0.52
C PRO A 312 -11.26 13.73 0.82
N ALA A 313 -11.19 12.42 1.00
CA ALA A 313 -10.61 11.82 2.19
C ALA A 313 -9.11 12.15 2.35
N GLY A 314 -8.37 12.25 1.24
CA GLY A 314 -6.97 12.68 1.24
C GLY A 314 -6.77 14.08 1.81
N VAL A 315 -7.66 15.01 1.47
CA VAL A 315 -7.62 16.39 2.00
C VAL A 315 -7.83 16.37 3.52
N ILE A 316 -8.79 15.61 4.02
CA ILE A 316 -9.08 15.51 5.46
C ILE A 316 -7.87 14.89 6.20
N VAL A 317 -7.30 13.82 5.67
CA VAL A 317 -6.08 13.21 6.23
C VAL A 317 -4.93 14.22 6.27
N MET A 318 -4.72 14.99 5.20
CA MET A 318 -3.68 16.02 5.16
C MET A 318 -3.84 17.06 6.26
N LEU A 319 -5.07 17.51 6.53
CA LEU A 319 -5.38 18.46 7.60
C LEU A 319 -5.21 17.85 9.00
N MET A 320 -5.51 16.54 9.16
CA MET A 320 -5.39 15.82 10.43
C MET A 320 -3.94 15.51 10.80
N MET A 321 -3.04 15.32 9.81
CA MET A 321 -1.64 14.96 10.07
C MET A 321 -0.89 15.94 11.00
N PRO A 322 -0.90 17.28 10.80
CA PRO A 322 -0.26 18.22 11.71
C PRO A 322 -0.92 18.24 13.10
N ILE A 323 -2.25 18.03 13.17
CA ILE A 323 -3.00 18.02 14.43
C ILE A 323 -2.51 16.84 15.28
N VAL A 324 -2.49 15.64 14.71
CA VAL A 324 -2.01 14.43 15.39
C VAL A 324 -0.51 14.52 15.69
N GLY A 325 0.29 15.13 14.81
CA GLY A 325 1.70 15.39 15.03
C GLY A 325 1.99 16.23 16.28
N LYS A 326 1.10 17.17 16.61
CA LYS A 326 1.13 17.93 17.86
C LYS A 326 0.55 17.12 19.03
N LEU A 327 -0.48 16.33 18.79
CA LEU A 327 -1.19 15.58 19.84
C LEU A 327 -0.31 14.47 20.43
N VAL A 328 0.56 13.83 19.63
CA VAL A 328 1.47 12.77 20.10
C VAL A 328 2.47 13.23 21.16
N THR A 329 2.71 14.52 21.28
CA THR A 329 3.54 15.10 22.36
C THR A 329 2.80 15.26 23.70
N LYS A 330 1.45 15.29 23.65
CA LYS A 330 0.58 15.53 24.81
C LYS A 330 -0.16 14.29 25.29
N VAL A 331 -0.43 13.33 24.39
CA VAL A 331 -1.19 12.11 24.66
C VAL A 331 -0.30 10.89 24.43
N GLN A 332 -0.49 9.86 25.23
CA GLN A 332 0.27 8.61 25.06
C GLN A 332 -0.05 7.95 23.71
N ALA A 333 0.98 7.50 23.00
CA ALA A 333 0.86 6.90 21.67
C ALA A 333 -0.15 5.74 21.61
N LYS A 334 -0.21 4.90 22.65
CA LYS A 334 -1.13 3.76 22.72
C LYS A 334 -2.61 4.16 22.62
N TYR A 335 -3.02 5.27 23.23
CA TYR A 335 -4.41 5.74 23.16
C TYR A 335 -4.72 6.32 21.78
N LEU A 336 -3.77 7.05 21.18
CA LEU A 336 -3.94 7.55 19.81
C LEU A 336 -4.06 6.41 18.81
N ILE A 337 -3.22 5.39 18.93
CA ILE A 337 -3.27 4.19 18.07
C ILE A 337 -4.61 3.47 18.24
N ALA A 338 -5.07 3.26 19.49
CA ALA A 338 -6.36 2.62 19.74
C ALA A 338 -7.52 3.42 19.12
N ILE A 339 -7.54 4.75 19.28
CA ILE A 339 -8.55 5.62 18.67
C ILE A 339 -8.49 5.52 17.14
N GLY A 340 -7.29 5.54 16.56
CA GLY A 340 -7.10 5.40 15.12
C GLY A 340 -7.64 4.07 14.58
N MET A 341 -7.37 2.95 15.27
CA MET A 341 -7.91 1.63 14.92
C MET A 341 -9.43 1.58 15.01
N LEU A 342 -10.01 2.16 16.07
CA LEU A 342 -11.47 2.25 16.25
C LEU A 342 -12.14 3.06 15.14
N LEU A 343 -11.56 4.21 14.77
CA LEU A 343 -12.09 5.04 13.69
C LEU A 343 -12.04 4.32 12.34
N ASN A 344 -10.93 3.63 12.03
CA ASN A 344 -10.84 2.83 10.82
C ASN A 344 -11.81 1.64 10.85
N ALA A 345 -11.92 0.92 11.98
CA ALA A 345 -12.86 -0.19 12.13
C ALA A 345 -14.31 0.27 11.89
N PHE A 346 -14.68 1.42 12.46
CA PHE A 346 -15.99 2.04 12.23
C PHE A 346 -16.21 2.40 10.76
N GLY A 347 -15.20 2.98 10.10
CA GLY A 347 -15.28 3.29 8.68
C GLY A 347 -15.42 2.06 7.78
N MET A 348 -14.74 0.95 8.11
CA MET A 348 -14.91 -0.31 7.40
C MET A 348 -16.30 -0.89 7.58
N TRP A 349 -16.77 -0.99 8.82
CA TRP A 349 -18.11 -1.45 9.14
C TRP A 349 -19.20 -0.59 8.47
N LEU A 350 -19.06 0.75 8.49
CA LEU A 350 -19.98 1.65 7.79
C LEU A 350 -20.03 1.38 6.29
N THR A 351 -18.89 1.07 5.67
CA THR A 351 -18.82 0.73 4.24
C THR A 351 -19.42 -0.64 3.96
N GLY A 352 -19.34 -1.57 4.90
CA GLY A 352 -20.04 -2.85 4.81
C GLY A 352 -21.57 -2.70 4.69
N MET A 353 -22.16 -1.61 5.17
CA MET A 353 -23.60 -1.35 5.06
C MET A 353 -24.06 -0.82 3.70
N VAL A 354 -23.22 -0.93 2.66
CA VAL A 354 -23.56 -0.49 1.31
C VAL A 354 -24.80 -1.24 0.77
N THR A 355 -25.64 -0.51 0.05
CA THR A 355 -26.83 -1.04 -0.62
C THR A 355 -26.79 -0.68 -2.11
N PRO A 356 -27.51 -1.38 -3.00
CA PRO A 356 -27.56 -1.03 -4.44
C PRO A 356 -27.97 0.42 -4.74
N GLN A 357 -28.60 1.11 -3.78
CA GLN A 357 -29.07 2.49 -3.92
C GLN A 357 -28.09 3.52 -3.31
N THR A 358 -26.92 3.08 -2.85
CA THR A 358 -25.92 3.97 -2.25
C THR A 358 -25.40 4.98 -3.28
N ASP A 359 -25.47 6.26 -2.93
CA ASP A 359 -25.08 7.37 -3.80
C ASP A 359 -23.59 7.74 -3.65
N TYR A 360 -23.12 8.61 -4.55
CA TYR A 360 -21.75 9.08 -4.58
C TYR A 360 -21.32 9.77 -3.27
N GLU A 361 -22.17 10.62 -2.70
CA GLU A 361 -21.84 11.38 -1.49
C GLU A 361 -21.64 10.46 -0.29
N THR A 362 -22.46 9.41 -0.19
CA THR A 362 -22.33 8.38 0.84
C THR A 362 -21.01 7.62 0.73
N PHE A 363 -20.57 7.25 -0.48
CA PHE A 363 -19.25 6.63 -0.66
C PHE A 363 -18.11 7.54 -0.24
N VAL A 364 -18.18 8.84 -0.54
CA VAL A 364 -17.20 9.83 -0.08
C VAL A 364 -17.15 9.90 1.45
N ILE A 365 -18.31 9.92 2.11
CA ILE A 365 -18.40 9.94 3.58
C ILE A 365 -17.80 8.67 4.17
N MET A 366 -18.17 7.50 3.65
CA MET A 366 -17.62 6.20 4.05
C MET A 366 -16.09 6.21 3.94
N ARG A 367 -15.54 6.70 2.81
CA ARG A 367 -14.10 6.80 2.60
C ARG A 367 -13.41 7.72 3.60
N VAL A 368 -14.03 8.83 3.96
CA VAL A 368 -13.51 9.73 5.00
C VAL A 368 -13.36 8.98 6.33
N PHE A 369 -14.39 8.24 6.74
CA PHE A 369 -14.33 7.45 7.98
C PHE A 369 -13.30 6.32 7.92
N GLN A 370 -13.12 5.66 6.77
CA GLN A 370 -12.08 4.66 6.58
C GLN A 370 -10.66 5.20 6.75
N THR A 371 -10.42 6.48 6.50
CA THR A 371 -9.05 7.03 6.43
C THR A 371 -8.71 8.02 7.53
N ILE A 372 -9.70 8.64 8.18
CA ILE A 372 -9.48 9.66 9.23
C ILE A 372 -8.69 9.10 10.44
N GLY A 373 -8.75 7.79 10.66
CA GLY A 373 -7.97 7.10 11.69
C GLY A 373 -6.49 6.92 11.34
N LEU A 374 -6.09 6.94 10.06
CA LEU A 374 -4.72 6.64 9.63
C LEU A 374 -3.65 7.58 10.22
N PRO A 375 -3.86 8.91 10.34
CA PRO A 375 -2.92 9.78 11.05
C PRO A 375 -2.67 9.36 12.50
N PHE A 376 -3.71 8.92 13.20
CA PHE A 376 -3.64 8.45 14.59
C PHE A 376 -2.91 7.12 14.74
N LEU A 377 -2.75 6.37 13.67
CA LEU A 377 -1.96 5.14 13.64
C LEU A 377 -0.52 5.42 13.24
N PHE A 378 -0.33 6.07 12.08
CA PHE A 378 0.98 6.22 11.46
C PHE A 378 1.94 7.07 12.29
N ILE A 379 1.49 8.25 12.74
CA ILE A 379 2.36 9.22 13.43
C ILE A 379 2.81 8.72 14.80
N PRO A 380 1.91 8.25 15.70
CA PRO A 380 2.34 7.75 17.00
C PRO A 380 3.20 6.49 16.90
N ALA A 381 2.85 5.54 16.03
CA ALA A 381 3.63 4.32 15.83
C ALA A 381 5.04 4.64 15.30
N SER A 382 5.15 5.50 14.27
CA SER A 382 6.45 5.93 13.75
C SER A 382 7.27 6.69 14.80
N THR A 383 6.65 7.65 15.51
CA THR A 383 7.34 8.41 16.57
C THR A 383 7.89 7.50 17.66
N LEU A 384 7.11 6.50 18.08
CA LEU A 384 7.49 5.55 19.11
C LEU A 384 8.62 4.63 18.62
N ALA A 385 8.50 4.09 17.39
CA ALA A 385 9.50 3.23 16.78
C ALA A 385 10.90 3.88 16.77
N PHE A 386 10.95 5.17 16.44
CA PHE A 386 12.23 5.89 16.34
C PHE A 386 12.68 6.57 17.64
N SER A 387 11.89 6.58 18.71
CA SER A 387 12.15 7.35 19.94
C SER A 387 13.45 6.97 20.65
N LYS A 388 13.83 5.68 20.60
CA LYS A 388 15.03 5.14 21.27
C LYS A 388 16.11 4.65 20.31
N ILE A 389 15.95 4.89 19.01
CA ILE A 389 16.90 4.45 17.99
C ILE A 389 18.08 5.41 17.91
N ALA A 390 19.29 4.87 18.05
CA ALA A 390 20.53 5.63 17.88
C ALA A 390 20.65 6.17 16.43
N PRO A 391 21.25 7.35 16.22
CA PRO A 391 21.45 7.91 14.88
C PRO A 391 22.19 6.98 13.92
N ALA A 392 23.13 6.17 14.43
CA ALA A 392 23.87 5.19 13.64
C ALA A 392 22.99 4.06 13.08
N ASP A 393 21.85 3.76 13.70
CA ASP A 393 20.94 2.69 13.32
C ASP A 393 19.66 3.21 12.63
N SER A 394 19.53 4.52 12.44
CA SER A 394 18.33 5.14 11.84
C SER A 394 17.99 4.55 10.47
N SER A 395 18.99 4.31 9.61
CA SER A 395 18.75 3.73 8.27
C SER A 395 18.26 2.27 8.35
N ASN A 396 18.82 1.44 9.24
CA ASN A 396 18.34 0.08 9.44
C ASN A 396 16.93 0.03 10.04
N ALA A 397 16.66 0.90 11.02
CA ALA A 397 15.33 1.01 11.61
C ALA A 397 14.29 1.45 10.56
N SER A 398 14.61 2.44 9.71
CA SER A 398 13.73 2.91 8.64
C SER A 398 13.48 1.82 7.59
N ALA A 399 14.50 1.05 7.24
CA ALA A 399 14.36 -0.08 6.32
C ALA A 399 13.38 -1.13 6.86
N ILE A 400 13.50 -1.51 8.14
CA ILE A 400 12.61 -2.47 8.80
C ILE A 400 11.18 -1.92 8.90
N VAL A 401 11.01 -0.65 9.31
CA VAL A 401 9.69 0.01 9.40
C VAL A 401 8.99 0.04 8.05
N SER A 402 9.70 0.41 6.98
CA SER A 402 9.14 0.44 5.63
C SER A 402 8.81 -0.97 5.13
N LEU A 403 9.66 -1.96 5.40
CA LEU A 403 9.41 -3.35 5.07
C LEU A 403 8.14 -3.86 5.76
N MET A 404 8.01 -3.65 7.08
CA MET A 404 6.84 -4.09 7.84
C MET A 404 5.54 -3.49 7.29
N ARG A 405 5.54 -2.19 6.99
CA ARG A 405 4.37 -1.54 6.40
C ARG A 405 4.03 -2.08 5.00
N ASN A 406 5.02 -2.26 4.13
CA ASN A 406 4.78 -2.76 2.77
C ASN A 406 4.33 -4.23 2.79
N LEU A 407 4.94 -5.08 3.62
CA LEU A 407 4.48 -6.45 3.83
C LEU A 407 3.05 -6.48 4.38
N GLY A 408 2.74 -5.59 5.34
CA GLY A 408 1.38 -5.43 5.84
C GLY A 408 0.38 -5.11 4.74
N GLY A 409 0.77 -4.24 3.80
CA GLY A 409 -0.04 -3.91 2.63
C GLY A 409 -0.26 -5.10 1.69
N SER A 410 0.81 -5.80 1.31
CA SER A 410 0.72 -6.97 0.43
C SER A 410 -0.09 -8.11 1.05
N VAL A 411 0.16 -8.41 2.33
CA VAL A 411 -0.62 -9.42 3.09
C VAL A 411 -2.08 -8.97 3.23
N GLY A 412 -2.31 -7.67 3.46
CA GLY A 412 -3.65 -7.10 3.55
C GLY A 412 -4.46 -7.29 2.27
N ILE A 413 -3.90 -6.91 1.13
CA ILE A 413 -4.55 -7.10 -0.18
C ILE A 413 -4.81 -8.59 -0.43
N ALA A 414 -3.80 -9.44 -0.21
CA ALA A 414 -3.92 -10.89 -0.44
C ALA A 414 -5.06 -11.51 0.40
N ILE A 415 -5.15 -11.17 1.69
CA ILE A 415 -6.18 -11.70 2.60
C ILE A 415 -7.57 -11.18 2.21
N VAL A 416 -7.73 -9.88 1.94
CA VAL A 416 -9.05 -9.32 1.64
C VAL A 416 -9.57 -9.76 0.28
N MET A 417 -8.69 -9.92 -0.73
CA MET A 417 -9.09 -10.43 -2.04
C MET A 417 -9.48 -11.91 -1.96
N ASN A 418 -8.74 -12.72 -1.22
CA ASN A 418 -9.13 -14.12 -0.97
C ASN A 418 -10.47 -14.21 -0.24
N LYS A 419 -10.65 -13.40 0.82
CA LYS A 419 -11.93 -13.35 1.55
C LYS A 419 -13.09 -12.92 0.65
N LEU A 420 -12.89 -11.93 -0.21
CA LEU A 420 -13.90 -11.42 -1.13
C LEU A 420 -14.37 -12.52 -2.08
N VAL A 421 -13.45 -13.16 -2.80
CA VAL A 421 -13.78 -14.24 -3.76
C VAL A 421 -14.44 -15.43 -3.06
N HIS A 422 -13.96 -15.81 -1.87
CA HIS A 422 -14.55 -16.90 -1.12
C HIS A 422 -15.96 -16.55 -0.61
N SER A 423 -16.17 -15.32 -0.13
CA SER A 423 -17.52 -14.86 0.26
C SER A 423 -18.46 -14.79 -0.93
N GLU A 424 -17.98 -14.32 -2.10
CA GLU A 424 -18.79 -14.29 -3.33
C GLU A 424 -19.30 -15.70 -3.69
N GLN A 425 -18.44 -16.71 -3.65
CA GLN A 425 -18.83 -18.10 -3.89
C GLN A 425 -19.86 -18.61 -2.88
N ILE A 426 -19.70 -18.28 -1.60
CA ILE A 426 -20.63 -18.68 -0.53
C ILE A 426 -21.99 -17.99 -0.75
N GLU A 427 -21.99 -16.67 -0.97
CA GLU A 427 -23.24 -15.92 -1.13
C GLU A 427 -23.97 -16.29 -2.42
N GLN A 428 -23.22 -16.56 -3.51
CA GLN A 428 -23.80 -17.11 -4.73
C GLN A 428 -24.49 -18.46 -4.45
N ALA A 429 -23.82 -19.37 -3.73
CA ALA A 429 -24.38 -20.67 -3.38
C ALA A 429 -25.63 -20.53 -2.47
N ASN A 430 -25.61 -19.59 -1.53
CA ASN A 430 -26.74 -19.29 -0.65
C ASN A 430 -27.94 -18.75 -1.45
N LEU A 431 -27.73 -17.79 -2.34
CA LEU A 431 -28.79 -17.16 -3.12
C LEU A 431 -29.42 -18.13 -4.15
N VAL A 432 -28.60 -18.98 -4.79
CA VAL A 432 -29.09 -19.98 -5.74
C VAL A 432 -30.13 -20.93 -5.11
N GLN A 433 -29.96 -21.28 -3.82
CA GLN A 433 -30.91 -22.15 -3.12
C GLN A 433 -32.34 -21.57 -3.08
N HIS A 434 -32.48 -20.25 -3.20
CA HIS A 434 -33.79 -19.58 -3.22
C HIS A 434 -34.41 -19.46 -4.63
N LEU A 435 -33.65 -19.75 -5.71
CA LEU A 435 -34.11 -19.72 -7.09
C LEU A 435 -34.76 -21.06 -7.51
N THR A 436 -35.75 -21.51 -6.74
CA THR A 436 -36.46 -22.77 -6.99
C THR A 436 -37.81 -22.52 -7.65
N VAL A 437 -38.26 -23.51 -8.41
CA VAL A 437 -39.56 -23.46 -9.08
C VAL A 437 -40.74 -23.28 -8.11
N ASP A 438 -40.56 -23.64 -6.85
CA ASP A 438 -41.58 -23.49 -5.81
C ASP A 438 -41.59 -22.10 -5.15
N ASN A 439 -40.55 -21.30 -5.34
CA ASN A 439 -40.47 -19.95 -4.79
C ASN A 439 -41.36 -18.98 -5.61
N PHE A 440 -42.34 -18.39 -4.93
CA PHE A 440 -43.29 -17.45 -5.56
C PHE A 440 -42.58 -16.20 -6.13
N GLY A 441 -41.58 -15.65 -5.40
CA GLY A 441 -40.81 -14.50 -5.86
C GLY A 441 -40.03 -14.79 -7.14
N TYR A 442 -39.41 -15.97 -7.24
CA TYR A 442 -38.70 -16.39 -8.45
C TYR A 442 -39.66 -16.57 -9.65
N LYS A 443 -40.83 -17.18 -9.43
CA LYS A 443 -41.86 -17.31 -10.49
C LYS A 443 -42.30 -15.95 -11.01
N THR A 444 -42.56 -15.01 -10.10
CA THR A 444 -42.99 -13.66 -10.48
C THR A 444 -41.90 -12.94 -11.25
N ALA A 445 -40.64 -12.96 -10.74
CA ALA A 445 -39.51 -12.32 -11.39
C ALA A 445 -39.26 -12.89 -12.81
N ILE A 446 -39.29 -14.21 -12.99
CA ILE A 446 -39.20 -14.83 -14.33
C ILE A 446 -40.29 -14.32 -15.25
N ALA A 447 -41.54 -14.29 -14.79
CA ALA A 447 -42.66 -13.83 -15.62
C ALA A 447 -42.51 -12.36 -16.03
N ASP A 448 -42.11 -11.50 -15.10
CA ASP A 448 -41.89 -10.07 -15.34
C ASP A 448 -40.74 -9.83 -16.33
N TYR A 449 -39.58 -10.50 -16.14
CA TYR A 449 -38.46 -10.40 -17.08
C TYR A 449 -38.78 -11.01 -18.46
N MET A 450 -39.56 -12.11 -18.53
CA MET A 450 -40.02 -12.65 -19.80
C MET A 450 -40.90 -11.65 -20.54
N GLN A 451 -41.86 -11.03 -19.84
CA GLN A 451 -42.74 -10.02 -20.43
C GLN A 451 -41.96 -8.79 -20.89
N ALA A 452 -41.00 -8.33 -20.11
CA ALA A 452 -40.09 -7.23 -20.47
C ALA A 452 -39.27 -7.58 -21.73
N ALA A 453 -38.72 -8.80 -21.82
CA ALA A 453 -38.00 -9.29 -22.98
C ALA A 453 -38.85 -9.31 -24.26
N ILE A 454 -40.09 -9.79 -24.16
CA ILE A 454 -41.06 -9.79 -25.28
C ILE A 454 -41.37 -8.35 -25.71
N ASN A 455 -41.61 -7.46 -24.76
CA ASN A 455 -41.90 -6.04 -25.03
C ASN A 455 -40.71 -5.31 -25.70
N SER A 456 -39.47 -5.75 -25.45
CA SER A 456 -38.26 -5.24 -26.11
C SER A 456 -37.98 -5.87 -27.48
N GLY A 457 -38.86 -6.74 -27.98
CA GLY A 457 -38.78 -7.35 -29.31
C GLY A 457 -38.04 -8.70 -29.36
N ILE A 458 -37.73 -9.31 -28.24
CA ILE A 458 -37.15 -10.65 -28.17
C ILE A 458 -38.24 -11.67 -28.51
N PRO A 459 -38.01 -12.65 -29.43
CA PRO A 459 -39.00 -13.68 -29.77
C PRO A 459 -39.45 -14.44 -28.52
N ALA A 460 -40.74 -14.72 -28.41
CA ALA A 460 -41.36 -15.40 -27.26
C ALA A 460 -40.66 -16.74 -26.90
N LEU A 461 -40.11 -17.44 -27.90
CA LEU A 461 -39.34 -18.67 -27.68
C LEU A 461 -38.00 -18.45 -26.96
N GLN A 462 -37.40 -17.27 -27.11
CA GLN A 462 -36.11 -16.91 -26.49
C GLN A 462 -36.27 -16.11 -25.18
N ALA A 463 -37.47 -15.58 -24.90
CA ALA A 463 -37.77 -14.79 -23.72
C ALA A 463 -37.46 -15.51 -22.39
N PRO A 464 -37.73 -16.83 -22.21
CA PRO A 464 -37.33 -17.53 -20.98
C PRO A 464 -35.84 -17.56 -20.74
N ILE A 465 -35.03 -17.78 -21.78
CA ILE A 465 -33.55 -17.81 -21.67
C ILE A 465 -33.03 -16.43 -21.31
N SER A 466 -33.59 -15.38 -21.93
CA SER A 466 -33.23 -13.99 -21.60
C SER A 466 -33.61 -13.65 -20.16
N ALA A 467 -34.80 -14.03 -19.69
CA ALA A 467 -35.23 -13.81 -18.30
C ALA A 467 -34.33 -14.53 -17.30
N MET A 468 -33.95 -15.78 -17.54
CA MET A 468 -33.00 -16.52 -16.71
C MET A 468 -31.63 -15.86 -16.68
N GLY A 469 -31.15 -15.35 -17.83
CA GLY A 469 -29.90 -14.60 -17.90
C GLY A 469 -29.93 -13.33 -17.05
N HIS A 470 -31.02 -12.57 -17.07
CA HIS A 470 -31.17 -11.39 -16.21
C HIS A 470 -31.21 -11.73 -14.72
N ILE A 471 -31.93 -12.77 -14.32
CA ILE A 471 -31.98 -13.22 -12.93
C ILE A 471 -30.60 -13.70 -12.47
N TYR A 472 -29.87 -14.39 -13.33
CA TYR A 472 -28.51 -14.83 -13.01
C TYR A 472 -27.54 -13.64 -12.81
N GLN A 473 -27.63 -12.62 -13.67
CA GLN A 473 -26.83 -11.40 -13.49
C GLN A 473 -27.19 -10.66 -12.20
N GLU A 474 -28.49 -10.56 -11.88
CA GLU A 474 -28.94 -9.96 -10.63
C GLU A 474 -28.45 -10.74 -9.42
N LEU A 475 -28.48 -12.08 -9.47
CA LEU A 475 -27.96 -12.95 -8.43
C LEU A 475 -26.47 -12.70 -8.19
N ILE A 476 -25.65 -12.67 -9.25
CA ILE A 476 -24.22 -12.40 -9.14
C ILE A 476 -23.99 -11.02 -8.53
N HIS A 477 -24.70 -9.99 -9.01
CA HIS A 477 -24.58 -8.63 -8.49
C HIS A 477 -24.93 -8.55 -7.00
N GLN A 478 -25.99 -9.22 -6.54
CA GLN A 478 -26.35 -9.28 -5.13
C GLN A 478 -25.34 -10.08 -4.30
N ALA A 479 -24.84 -11.21 -4.82
CA ALA A 479 -23.82 -12.01 -4.17
C ALA A 479 -22.52 -11.22 -3.97
N ASP A 480 -22.13 -10.43 -4.98
CA ASP A 480 -20.93 -9.59 -4.92
C ASP A 480 -21.07 -8.48 -3.86
N ILE A 481 -22.21 -7.78 -3.81
CA ILE A 481 -22.46 -6.76 -2.76
C ILE A 481 -22.39 -7.38 -1.35
N LEU A 482 -22.98 -8.56 -1.15
CA LEU A 482 -22.93 -9.28 0.12
C LEU A 482 -21.50 -9.73 0.46
N ALA A 483 -20.72 -10.16 -0.54
CA ALA A 483 -19.32 -10.52 -0.36
C ALA A 483 -18.46 -9.33 0.05
N PHE A 484 -18.71 -8.15 -0.51
CA PHE A 484 -18.06 -6.92 -0.05
C PHE A 484 -18.46 -6.57 1.39
N HIS A 485 -19.75 -6.71 1.76
CA HIS A 485 -20.21 -6.53 3.14
C HIS A 485 -19.42 -7.41 4.11
N ASP A 486 -19.37 -8.72 3.88
CA ASP A 486 -18.64 -9.68 4.69
C ASP A 486 -17.14 -9.36 4.78
N THR A 487 -16.55 -8.92 3.68
CA THR A 487 -15.13 -8.59 3.62
C THR A 487 -14.82 -7.32 4.41
N TYR A 488 -15.65 -6.29 4.33
CA TYR A 488 -15.51 -5.07 5.13
C TYR A 488 -15.72 -5.35 6.62
N ASP A 489 -16.69 -6.16 6.99
CA ASP A 489 -16.94 -6.58 8.37
C ASP A 489 -15.77 -7.38 8.93
N PHE A 490 -15.19 -8.30 8.15
CA PHE A 490 -13.97 -9.01 8.54
C PHE A 490 -12.82 -8.04 8.85
N VAL A 491 -12.57 -7.07 7.99
CA VAL A 491 -11.51 -6.06 8.22
C VAL A 491 -11.83 -5.20 9.45
N ALA A 492 -13.09 -4.82 9.65
CA ALA A 492 -13.53 -4.07 10.83
C ALA A 492 -13.26 -4.84 12.13
N VAL A 493 -13.57 -6.13 12.18
CA VAL A 493 -13.31 -7.01 13.33
C VAL A 493 -11.81 -7.15 13.60
N VAL A 494 -10.99 -7.32 12.56
CA VAL A 494 -9.52 -7.35 12.71
C VAL A 494 -9.01 -6.06 13.32
N LEU A 495 -9.44 -4.90 12.82
CA LEU A 495 -9.01 -3.59 13.34
C LEU A 495 -9.52 -3.34 14.77
N LEU A 496 -10.72 -3.80 15.11
CA LEU A 496 -11.27 -3.70 16.46
C LEU A 496 -10.44 -4.53 17.47
N THR A 497 -10.07 -5.75 17.11
CA THR A 497 -9.22 -6.59 17.96
C THR A 497 -7.83 -5.98 18.17
N LEU A 498 -7.28 -5.34 17.12
CA LEU A 498 -6.02 -4.62 17.20
C LEU A 498 -6.13 -3.34 18.04
N ALA A 499 -7.26 -2.65 18.05
CA ALA A 499 -7.49 -1.50 18.92
C ALA A 499 -7.38 -1.89 20.39
N ILE A 500 -7.92 -3.04 20.77
CA ILE A 500 -7.79 -3.60 22.12
C ILE A 500 -6.32 -3.93 22.42
N SER A 501 -5.62 -4.58 21.48
CA SER A 501 -4.22 -4.95 21.64
C SER A 501 -3.30 -3.73 21.80
N ALA A 502 -3.61 -2.61 21.14
CA ALA A 502 -2.85 -1.39 21.24
C ALA A 502 -2.82 -0.78 22.65
N LEU A 503 -3.84 -1.03 23.47
CA LEU A 503 -3.91 -0.55 24.85
C LEU A 503 -2.85 -1.22 25.75
N PHE A 504 -2.39 -2.43 25.39
CA PHE A 504 -1.34 -3.15 26.11
C PHE A 504 0.08 -2.71 25.71
N MET A 505 0.22 -1.78 24.76
CA MET A 505 1.53 -1.25 24.38
C MET A 505 2.19 -0.47 25.53
N PRO A 506 3.52 -0.51 25.65
CA PRO A 506 4.24 0.28 26.63
C PRO A 506 3.99 1.78 26.40
N GLY A 507 3.58 2.49 27.45
CA GLY A 507 3.40 3.94 27.41
C GLY A 507 4.72 4.68 27.17
N ASN A 508 4.69 5.77 26.39
CA ASN A 508 5.80 6.71 26.35
C ASN A 508 5.73 7.66 27.56
N LYS A 509 6.89 7.99 28.12
CA LYS A 509 6.98 9.03 29.14
C LYS A 509 6.62 10.36 28.46
N LEU A 510 5.44 10.89 28.78
CA LEU A 510 5.09 12.27 28.42
C LEU A 510 6.00 13.19 29.24
N LYS A 511 6.58 14.22 28.61
CA LYS A 511 7.13 15.34 29.38
C LYS A 511 5.96 15.95 30.15
N LYS A 512 6.08 16.04 31.49
CA LYS A 512 5.19 16.93 32.27
C LYS A 512 5.30 18.31 31.63
N ALA A 513 4.16 18.88 31.26
CA ALA A 513 4.10 20.29 30.93
C ALA A 513 4.44 21.04 32.24
N ASP A 514 5.63 21.63 32.27
CA ASP A 514 5.94 22.70 33.22
C ASP A 514 5.26 23.97 32.77
#